data_422a97d57bcc29168f71554c0522412f
#
_entry.id   422a97d57bcc29168f71554c0522412f
#
_cell.length_a   1.000
_cell.length_b   1.000
_cell.length_c   1.000
_cell.angle_alpha   90.00
_cell.angle_beta   90.00
_cell.angle_gamma   90.00
#
_symmetry.space_group_name_H-M   'P 1'
#
loop_
_entity.id
_entity.type
_entity.pdbx_description
1 polymer ?
#
loop_
_entity_poly.entity_id
_entity_poly.type
_entity_poly.pdbx_seq_one_letter_code
_entity_poly.pdbx_strand_id
1 'polypeptide(L)'
;GIDLMYPSVKKWTKQTATNLPGWWNFTLPVDIDLDGDMDFIAGNLGLNTRLKASEKEPISMYYNDFDDNGKFEQIITFYLQGKEIPFANKDEIQRQIPKIKKSFLYAEDFAKANLYDIFTKEKLKSSKLVKAYHFANTLFINDGKGQFTAKVLPWEAQITAYKTAVVTDANGDKWPDILMMGNFYDNNVQMGRYDADYGTILINTGKQDFNAAPLNGLSIKGQVRRMAPIQLNKQLAFVLGMNSDSLRLIGFKK
;
A
#
# COMPACT_ATOMS: atom_id res chain seq x y z
N GLY A 1 -7.77 4.43 7.52
CA GLY A 1 -6.88 4.97 8.55
C GLY A 1 -6.07 3.89 9.25
N ILE A 2 -5.25 4.29 10.20
CA ILE A 2 -4.44 3.41 11.03
C ILE A 2 -4.79 3.70 12.49
N ASP A 3 -5.02 2.64 13.26
CA ASP A 3 -5.32 2.72 14.69
C ASP A 3 -4.19 2.09 15.51
N LEU A 4 -3.86 2.73 16.62
CA LEU A 4 -2.97 2.22 17.65
C LEU A 4 -3.81 1.59 18.76
N MET A 5 -3.36 0.44 19.25
CA MET A 5 -4.01 -0.28 20.33
C MET A 5 -3.08 -0.33 21.54
N TYR A 6 -3.50 0.26 22.64
CA TYR A 6 -2.74 0.30 23.89
C TYR A 6 -3.32 -0.69 24.90
N PRO A 7 -2.52 -1.59 25.46
CA PRO A 7 -2.96 -2.49 26.51
C PRO A 7 -3.15 -1.73 27.84
N SER A 8 -4.20 -2.07 28.58
CA SER A 8 -4.34 -1.72 29.98
C SER A 8 -4.68 -2.97 30.77
N VAL A 9 -4.61 -2.92 32.10
CA VAL A 9 -4.85 -4.09 32.99
C VAL A 9 -6.20 -4.78 32.72
N LYS A 10 -7.21 -4.04 32.25
CA LYS A 10 -8.57 -4.59 32.05
C LYS A 10 -9.07 -4.54 30.62
N LYS A 11 -8.47 -3.74 29.71
CA LYS A 11 -8.96 -3.55 28.35
C LYS A 11 -7.88 -2.97 27.44
N TRP A 12 -8.07 -3.14 26.13
CA TRP A 12 -7.35 -2.41 25.11
C TRP A 12 -8.03 -1.05 24.86
N THR A 13 -7.25 -0.01 24.77
CA THR A 13 -7.72 1.32 24.34
C THR A 13 -7.25 1.59 22.92
N LYS A 14 -8.15 2.15 22.13
CA LYS A 14 -7.90 2.49 20.74
C LYS A 14 -7.64 4.00 20.61
N GLN A 15 -6.60 4.35 19.87
CA GLN A 15 -6.30 5.71 19.42
C GLN A 15 -6.10 5.70 17.91
N THR A 16 -6.77 6.57 17.20
CA THR A 16 -6.58 6.70 15.75
C THR A 16 -5.33 7.54 15.48
N ALA A 17 -4.30 6.93 14.90
CA ALA A 17 -3.09 7.62 14.50
C ALA A 17 -3.32 8.46 13.22
N THR A 18 -4.09 7.95 12.28
CA THR A 18 -4.45 8.68 11.07
C THR A 18 -5.76 8.20 10.47
N ASN A 19 -6.54 9.14 9.95
CA ASN A 19 -7.75 8.86 9.19
C ASN A 19 -7.51 8.81 7.66
N LEU A 20 -6.26 8.90 7.19
CA LEU A 20 -5.95 8.81 5.76
C LEU A 20 -6.36 7.44 5.20
N PRO A 21 -7.33 7.38 4.27
CA PRO A 21 -7.76 6.14 3.65
C PRO A 21 -6.76 5.73 2.58
N GLY A 22 -6.07 4.62 2.82
CA GLY A 22 -5.07 4.03 1.92
C GLY A 22 -5.18 2.51 1.88
N TRP A 23 -4.38 1.88 1.05
CA TRP A 23 -4.22 0.42 1.00
C TRP A 23 -2.98 0.00 1.81
N TRP A 24 -3.03 0.28 3.11
CA TRP A 24 -1.93 0.04 4.03
C TRP A 24 -1.54 -1.44 4.10
N ASN A 25 -0.26 -1.74 3.89
CA ASN A 25 0.28 -3.10 3.80
C ASN A 25 0.99 -3.54 5.08
N PHE A 26 1.76 -2.63 5.68
CA PHE A 26 2.52 -2.89 6.90
C PHE A 26 2.73 -1.59 7.68
N THR A 27 3.11 -1.72 8.93
CA THR A 27 3.65 -0.63 9.75
C THR A 27 4.98 -1.06 10.35
N LEU A 28 5.96 -0.14 10.40
CA LEU A 28 7.24 -0.30 11.08
C LEU A 28 7.35 0.79 12.14
N PRO A 29 7.24 0.47 13.44
CA PRO A 29 7.51 1.44 14.49
C PRO A 29 9.01 1.71 14.58
N VAL A 30 9.37 2.97 14.77
CA VAL A 30 10.75 3.46 14.85
C VAL A 30 10.76 4.86 15.48
N ASP A 31 11.68 5.13 16.38
CA ASP A 31 12.00 6.48 16.82
C ASP A 31 12.96 7.09 15.79
N ILE A 32 12.40 7.84 14.80
CA ILE A 32 13.15 8.22 13.59
C ILE A 32 14.03 9.45 13.80
N ASP A 33 13.67 10.31 14.74
CA ASP A 33 14.39 11.55 15.06
C ASP A 33 15.08 11.51 16.42
N LEU A 34 15.05 10.36 17.10
CA LEU A 34 15.71 10.08 18.37
C LEU A 34 15.27 11.02 19.50
N ASP A 35 13.99 11.44 19.48
CA ASP A 35 13.39 12.29 20.50
C ASP A 35 12.79 11.50 21.68
N GLY A 36 12.76 10.17 21.57
CA GLY A 36 12.25 9.22 22.56
C GLY A 36 10.79 8.81 22.35
N ASP A 37 10.11 9.40 21.39
CA ASP A 37 8.75 9.06 21.01
C ASP A 37 8.72 8.07 19.83
N MET A 38 7.71 7.22 19.81
CA MET A 38 7.63 6.21 18.75
C MET A 38 6.86 6.74 17.55
N ASP A 39 7.56 6.89 16.43
CA ASP A 39 7.03 7.13 15.11
C ASP A 39 6.68 5.82 14.40
N PHE A 40 6.18 5.89 13.19
CA PHE A 40 6.08 4.70 12.35
C PHE A 40 6.09 5.01 10.85
N ILE A 41 6.66 4.09 10.08
CA ILE A 41 6.51 4.05 8.63
C ILE A 41 5.35 3.13 8.28
N ALA A 42 4.46 3.59 7.42
CA ALA A 42 3.39 2.78 6.87
C ALA A 42 3.59 2.55 5.38
N GLY A 43 3.66 1.27 5.00
CA GLY A 43 3.72 0.86 3.60
C GLY A 43 2.33 0.84 2.96
N ASN A 44 2.25 1.26 1.72
CA ASN A 44 1.04 1.37 0.93
C ASN A 44 1.27 0.80 -0.49
N LEU A 45 0.43 1.16 -1.46
CA LEU A 45 0.57 0.74 -2.85
C LEU A 45 1.80 1.35 -3.54
N GLY A 46 2.24 2.53 -3.09
CA GLY A 46 3.22 3.35 -3.77
C GLY A 46 2.60 4.23 -4.86
N LEU A 47 3.43 5.07 -5.48
CA LEU A 47 2.97 6.03 -6.49
C LEU A 47 3.26 5.59 -7.93
N ASN A 48 4.11 4.56 -8.13
CA ASN A 48 4.37 3.95 -9.42
C ASN A 48 3.29 2.89 -9.74
N THR A 49 2.07 3.36 -9.91
CA THR A 49 0.89 2.52 -10.17
C THR A 49 0.00 3.16 -11.24
N ARG A 50 -0.75 2.33 -11.95
CA ARG A 50 -1.80 2.76 -12.87
C ARG A 50 -2.92 3.51 -12.15
N LEU A 51 -3.26 3.09 -10.94
CA LEU A 51 -4.30 3.74 -10.15
C LEU A 51 -3.75 5.05 -9.56
N LYS A 52 -4.35 6.16 -9.96
CA LYS A 52 -4.11 7.46 -9.35
C LYS A 52 -5.30 7.78 -8.46
N ALA A 53 -5.01 8.26 -7.26
CA ALA A 53 -6.05 8.60 -6.30
C ALA A 53 -5.77 9.96 -5.66
N SER A 54 -6.83 10.70 -5.40
CA SER A 54 -6.82 11.98 -4.68
C SER A 54 -8.14 12.13 -3.92
N GLU A 55 -8.25 13.16 -3.09
CA GLU A 55 -9.52 13.46 -2.41
C GLU A 55 -10.66 13.77 -3.40
N LYS A 56 -10.35 14.40 -4.53
CA LYS A 56 -11.32 14.72 -5.58
C LYS A 56 -11.66 13.53 -6.46
N GLU A 57 -10.68 12.66 -6.72
CA GLU A 57 -10.78 11.50 -7.59
C GLU A 57 -10.30 10.25 -6.83
N PRO A 58 -11.08 9.77 -5.83
CA PRO A 58 -10.70 8.59 -5.05
C PRO A 58 -10.82 7.31 -5.86
N ILE A 59 -10.10 6.28 -5.45
CA ILE A 59 -10.45 4.92 -5.79
C ILE A 59 -11.59 4.52 -4.86
N SER A 60 -12.71 4.10 -5.44
CA SER A 60 -13.90 3.71 -4.67
C SER A 60 -14.17 2.22 -4.82
N MET A 61 -14.77 1.62 -3.82
CA MET A 61 -15.32 0.27 -3.88
C MET A 61 -16.77 0.31 -3.44
N TYR A 62 -17.66 -0.03 -4.36
CA TYR A 62 -19.09 -0.21 -4.10
C TYR A 62 -19.34 -1.69 -3.79
N TYR A 63 -20.05 -1.96 -2.72
CA TYR A 63 -20.40 -3.29 -2.27
C TYR A 63 -21.93 -3.40 -2.11
N ASN A 64 -22.57 -4.18 -2.98
CA ASN A 64 -24.02 -4.36 -3.03
C ASN A 64 -24.37 -5.64 -3.80
N ASP A 65 -25.60 -6.09 -3.67
CA ASP A 65 -26.24 -7.03 -4.59
C ASP A 65 -26.77 -6.26 -5.80
N PHE A 66 -25.96 -6.17 -6.87
CA PHE A 66 -26.30 -5.33 -8.04
C PHE A 66 -27.32 -5.97 -8.98
N ASP A 67 -27.51 -7.28 -8.95
CA ASP A 67 -28.43 -7.98 -9.86
C ASP A 67 -29.59 -8.68 -9.16
N ASP A 68 -29.76 -8.45 -7.85
CA ASP A 68 -30.83 -8.99 -7.01
C ASP A 68 -30.85 -10.54 -6.94
N ASN A 69 -29.64 -11.14 -6.93
CA ASN A 69 -29.49 -12.58 -6.85
C ASN A 69 -29.21 -13.10 -5.41
N GLY A 70 -29.15 -12.20 -4.42
CA GLY A 70 -28.83 -12.48 -3.02
C GLY A 70 -27.35 -12.60 -2.72
N LYS A 71 -26.46 -12.34 -3.68
CA LYS A 71 -25.00 -12.31 -3.50
C LYS A 71 -24.51 -10.89 -3.69
N PHE A 72 -23.48 -10.55 -2.92
CA PHE A 72 -22.91 -9.20 -2.96
C PHE A 72 -21.70 -9.16 -3.88
N GLU A 73 -21.68 -8.21 -4.81
CA GLU A 73 -20.55 -7.93 -5.69
C GLU A 73 -19.74 -6.75 -5.16
N GLN A 74 -18.46 -6.72 -5.58
CA GLN A 74 -17.49 -5.68 -5.27
C GLN A 74 -17.08 -4.99 -6.56
N ILE A 75 -17.50 -3.74 -6.72
CA ILE A 75 -17.16 -2.94 -7.90
C ILE A 75 -16.15 -1.88 -7.51
N ILE A 76 -14.90 -2.10 -7.92
CA ILE A 76 -13.85 -1.08 -7.79
C ILE A 76 -13.98 -0.10 -8.93
N THR A 77 -13.89 1.19 -8.63
CA THR A 77 -13.94 2.29 -9.60
C THR A 77 -12.73 3.19 -9.46
N PHE A 78 -12.38 3.87 -10.54
CA PHE A 78 -11.34 4.88 -10.59
C PHE A 78 -11.74 5.98 -11.57
N TYR A 79 -11.01 7.09 -11.55
CA TYR A 79 -11.26 8.20 -12.46
C TYR A 79 -10.35 8.14 -13.69
N LEU A 80 -10.94 8.32 -14.87
CA LEU A 80 -10.24 8.48 -16.13
C LEU A 80 -10.80 9.73 -16.82
N GLN A 81 -9.95 10.73 -17.02
CA GLN A 81 -10.34 12.02 -17.63
C GLN A 81 -11.55 12.67 -16.91
N GLY A 82 -11.55 12.64 -15.58
CA GLY A 82 -12.61 13.22 -14.75
C GLY A 82 -13.92 12.41 -14.69
N LYS A 83 -13.97 11.22 -15.30
CA LYS A 83 -15.13 10.33 -15.24
C LYS A 83 -14.83 9.14 -14.34
N GLU A 84 -15.73 8.85 -13.41
CA GLU A 84 -15.67 7.62 -12.61
C GLU A 84 -16.15 6.44 -13.43
N ILE A 85 -15.30 5.44 -13.59
CA ILE A 85 -15.54 4.22 -14.36
C ILE A 85 -15.14 2.98 -13.58
N PRO A 86 -15.74 1.79 -13.85
CA PRO A 86 -15.29 0.54 -13.26
C PRO A 86 -13.84 0.23 -13.66
N PHE A 87 -13.08 -0.32 -12.72
CA PHE A 87 -11.75 -0.83 -13.00
C PHE A 87 -11.79 -2.14 -13.79
N ALA A 88 -12.72 -3.02 -13.44
CA ALA A 88 -12.93 -4.28 -14.14
C ALA A 88 -13.55 -4.03 -15.53
N ASN A 89 -13.08 -4.76 -16.53
CA ASN A 89 -13.64 -4.71 -17.87
C ASN A 89 -15.00 -5.41 -17.95
N LYS A 90 -15.68 -5.31 -19.11
CA LYS A 90 -16.98 -5.93 -19.35
C LYS A 90 -17.02 -7.41 -19.02
N ASP A 91 -16.00 -8.18 -19.46
CA ASP A 91 -15.99 -9.62 -19.28
C ASP A 91 -15.79 -10.03 -17.79
N GLU A 92 -15.05 -9.25 -17.04
CA GLU A 92 -14.88 -9.44 -15.59
C GLU A 92 -16.16 -9.12 -14.83
N ILE A 93 -16.84 -8.00 -15.16
CA ILE A 93 -18.10 -7.61 -14.52
C ILE A 93 -19.23 -8.57 -14.87
N GLN A 94 -19.35 -8.98 -16.11
CA GLN A 94 -20.44 -9.90 -16.52
C GLN A 94 -20.32 -11.29 -15.90
N ARG A 95 -19.13 -11.71 -15.42
CA ARG A 95 -18.95 -12.96 -14.65
C ARG A 95 -19.56 -12.83 -13.27
N GLN A 96 -19.52 -11.65 -12.66
CA GLN A 96 -20.13 -11.37 -11.38
C GLN A 96 -21.62 -11.02 -11.54
N ILE A 97 -21.96 -10.23 -12.56
CA ILE A 97 -23.30 -9.67 -12.82
C ILE A 97 -23.74 -10.05 -14.23
N PRO A 98 -24.35 -11.24 -14.43
CA PRO A 98 -24.73 -11.72 -15.76
C PRO A 98 -25.69 -10.81 -16.54
N LYS A 99 -26.47 -9.98 -15.86
CA LYS A 99 -27.36 -9.00 -16.50
C LYS A 99 -26.60 -8.02 -17.41
N ILE A 100 -25.35 -7.69 -17.11
CA ILE A 100 -24.49 -6.79 -17.91
C ILE A 100 -24.34 -7.28 -19.34
N LYS A 101 -24.25 -8.61 -19.56
CA LYS A 101 -24.18 -9.20 -20.91
C LYS A 101 -25.37 -8.82 -21.78
N LYS A 102 -26.55 -8.70 -21.19
CA LYS A 102 -27.79 -8.34 -21.92
C LYS A 102 -27.88 -6.83 -22.19
N SER A 103 -27.38 -6.02 -21.27
CA SER A 103 -27.42 -4.55 -21.39
C SER A 103 -26.36 -4.01 -22.36
N PHE A 104 -25.21 -4.69 -22.46
CA PHE A 104 -24.08 -4.29 -23.30
C PHE A 104 -23.66 -5.44 -24.20
N LEU A 105 -24.16 -5.47 -25.45
CA LEU A 105 -23.79 -6.50 -26.40
C LEU A 105 -22.32 -6.40 -26.84
N TYR A 106 -21.85 -5.16 -27.09
CA TYR A 106 -20.50 -4.91 -27.53
C TYR A 106 -19.63 -4.33 -26.41
N ALA A 107 -18.33 -4.64 -26.41
CA ALA A 107 -17.37 -4.12 -25.46
C ALA A 107 -17.20 -2.59 -25.62
N GLU A 108 -17.36 -2.08 -26.85
CA GLU A 108 -17.27 -0.66 -27.16
C GLU A 108 -18.36 0.16 -26.45
N ASP A 109 -19.60 -0.35 -26.42
CA ASP A 109 -20.71 0.33 -25.73
C ASP A 109 -20.46 0.40 -24.22
N PHE A 110 -19.94 -0.69 -23.65
CA PHE A 110 -19.55 -0.72 -22.24
C PHE A 110 -18.38 0.26 -21.95
N ALA A 111 -17.39 0.34 -22.83
CA ALA A 111 -16.23 1.23 -22.66
C ALA A 111 -16.59 2.72 -22.73
N LYS A 112 -17.69 3.08 -23.42
CA LYS A 112 -18.21 4.45 -23.50
C LYS A 112 -19.14 4.81 -22.37
N ALA A 113 -19.71 3.80 -21.68
CA ALA A 113 -20.67 3.97 -20.59
C ALA A 113 -20.00 4.57 -19.34
N ASN A 114 -20.73 5.42 -18.66
CA ASN A 114 -20.35 5.88 -17.32
C ASN A 114 -20.91 4.92 -16.26
N LEU A 115 -20.53 5.14 -15.01
CA LEU A 115 -20.92 4.27 -13.90
C LEU A 115 -22.46 4.16 -13.75
N TYR A 116 -23.20 5.24 -14.01
CA TYR A 116 -24.67 5.28 -13.91
C TYR A 116 -25.38 4.63 -15.10
N ASP A 117 -24.70 4.44 -16.23
CA ASP A 117 -25.22 3.68 -17.36
C ASP A 117 -25.07 2.18 -17.12
N ILE A 118 -24.06 1.78 -16.34
CA ILE A 118 -23.78 0.38 -16.00
C ILE A 118 -24.61 -0.07 -14.80
N PHE A 119 -24.69 0.77 -13.77
CA PHE A 119 -25.42 0.49 -12.52
C PHE A 119 -26.45 1.59 -12.25
N THR A 120 -27.64 1.19 -11.78
CA THR A 120 -28.68 2.18 -11.47
C THR A 120 -28.27 3.08 -10.29
N LYS A 121 -28.80 4.31 -10.29
CA LYS A 121 -28.53 5.27 -9.20
C LYS A 121 -28.96 4.74 -7.83
N GLU A 122 -30.04 3.97 -7.79
CA GLU A 122 -30.57 3.35 -6.57
C GLU A 122 -29.59 2.35 -6.00
N LYS A 123 -29.06 1.46 -6.84
CA LYS A 123 -28.06 0.45 -6.43
C LYS A 123 -26.77 1.10 -5.94
N LEU A 124 -26.28 2.12 -6.63
CA LEU A 124 -25.07 2.84 -6.20
C LEU A 124 -25.30 3.60 -4.88
N LYS A 125 -26.45 4.24 -4.68
CA LYS A 125 -26.80 4.94 -3.44
C LYS A 125 -26.97 4.00 -2.25
N SER A 126 -27.52 2.80 -2.46
CA SER A 126 -27.71 1.78 -1.42
C SER A 126 -26.46 0.95 -1.14
N SER A 127 -25.41 1.11 -1.93
CA SER A 127 -24.16 0.39 -1.75
C SER A 127 -23.41 0.86 -0.50
N LYS A 128 -22.75 -0.07 0.18
CA LYS A 128 -21.69 0.28 1.10
C LYS A 128 -20.51 0.81 0.28
N LEU A 129 -20.15 2.07 0.49
CA LEU A 129 -19.07 2.75 -0.23
C LEU A 129 -17.83 2.89 0.65
N VAL A 130 -16.70 2.41 0.14
CA VAL A 130 -15.38 2.60 0.76
C VAL A 130 -14.48 3.33 -0.24
N LYS A 131 -13.70 4.29 0.23
CA LYS A 131 -12.82 5.12 -0.60
C LYS A 131 -11.37 5.04 -0.13
N ALA A 132 -10.44 5.13 -1.07
CA ALA A 132 -9.03 5.35 -0.80
C ALA A 132 -8.51 6.46 -1.72
N TYR A 133 -7.74 7.39 -1.16
CA TYR A 133 -7.16 8.50 -1.92
C TYR A 133 -5.70 8.77 -1.58
N HIS A 134 -5.12 7.98 -0.68
CA HIS A 134 -3.71 8.07 -0.31
C HIS A 134 -3.00 6.74 -0.56
N PHE A 135 -2.07 6.72 -1.53
CA PHE A 135 -1.32 5.52 -1.91
C PHE A 135 0.17 5.61 -1.63
N ALA A 136 0.65 6.78 -1.22
CA ALA A 136 2.06 6.95 -0.89
C ALA A 136 2.46 6.13 0.35
N ASN A 137 3.66 5.55 0.30
CA ASN A 137 4.34 5.07 1.49
C ASN A 137 4.73 6.29 2.34
N THR A 138 4.44 6.27 3.63
CA THR A 138 4.38 7.47 4.46
C THR A 138 5.06 7.24 5.80
N LEU A 139 5.84 8.21 6.23
CA LEU A 139 6.31 8.35 7.62
C LEU A 139 5.24 9.12 8.41
N PHE A 140 4.91 8.65 9.59
CA PHE A 140 4.05 9.31 10.55
C PHE A 140 4.87 9.65 11.78
N ILE A 141 5.09 10.96 11.98
CA ILE A 141 5.91 11.53 13.06
C ILE A 141 5.01 11.85 14.23
N ASN A 142 5.35 11.33 15.40
CA ASN A 142 4.65 11.57 16.66
C ASN A 142 5.11 12.91 17.27
N ASP A 143 4.21 13.62 17.92
CA ASP A 143 4.53 14.86 18.64
C ASP A 143 4.72 14.65 20.15
N GLY A 144 4.87 13.40 20.59
CA GLY A 144 4.96 13.01 22.00
C GLY A 144 3.63 13.06 22.76
N LYS A 145 2.56 13.50 22.12
CA LYS A 145 1.21 13.55 22.67
C LYS A 145 0.24 12.63 21.95
N GLY A 146 0.79 11.80 21.03
CA GLY A 146 0.03 10.85 20.23
C GLY A 146 -0.67 11.46 19.03
N GLN A 147 -0.30 12.69 18.61
CA GLN A 147 -0.71 13.27 17.35
C GLN A 147 0.36 12.95 16.30
N PHE A 148 -0.06 12.51 15.13
CA PHE A 148 0.85 12.08 14.08
C PHE A 148 0.77 13.01 12.88
N THR A 149 1.92 13.50 12.43
CA THR A 149 2.07 14.27 11.19
C THR A 149 2.53 13.33 10.08
N ALA A 150 1.77 13.28 8.98
CA ALA A 150 2.09 12.45 7.83
C ALA A 150 3.08 13.14 6.90
N LYS A 151 4.18 12.46 6.57
CA LYS A 151 5.19 12.90 5.62
C LYS A 151 5.42 11.82 4.56
N VAL A 152 5.19 12.14 3.29
CA VAL A 152 5.40 11.20 2.19
C VAL A 152 6.89 10.89 2.07
N LEU A 153 7.25 9.61 1.98
CA LEU A 153 8.63 9.16 1.77
C LEU A 153 9.12 9.57 0.37
N PRO A 154 10.45 9.64 0.14
CA PRO A 154 11.04 9.94 -1.17
C PRO A 154 10.52 9.06 -2.30
N TRP A 155 10.71 9.51 -3.55
CA TRP A 155 10.21 8.81 -4.73
C TRP A 155 10.70 7.36 -4.84
N GLU A 156 11.93 7.11 -4.47
CA GLU A 156 12.54 5.77 -4.48
C GLU A 156 11.81 4.79 -3.57
N ALA A 157 11.17 5.30 -2.52
CA ALA A 157 10.29 4.51 -1.66
C ALA A 157 8.84 4.43 -2.17
N GLN A 158 8.55 4.89 -3.40
CA GLN A 158 7.22 4.89 -4.02
C GLN A 158 7.12 3.98 -5.25
N ILE A 159 8.21 3.30 -5.64
CA ILE A 159 8.33 2.63 -6.95
C ILE A 159 7.56 1.30 -7.03
N THR A 160 7.20 0.73 -5.89
CA THR A 160 6.44 -0.54 -5.82
C THR A 160 5.52 -0.59 -4.61
N ALA A 161 4.70 -1.64 -4.52
CA ALA A 161 3.94 -1.98 -3.32
C ALA A 161 4.87 -2.66 -2.30
N TYR A 162 5.55 -1.87 -1.46
CA TYR A 162 6.39 -2.40 -0.39
C TYR A 162 5.59 -3.23 0.59
N LYS A 163 6.15 -4.35 1.05
CA LYS A 163 5.47 -5.31 1.94
C LYS A 163 6.13 -5.42 3.31
N THR A 164 7.36 -4.92 3.43
CA THR A 164 8.13 -4.99 4.65
C THR A 164 9.22 -3.93 4.69
N ALA A 165 9.57 -3.52 5.88
CA ALA A 165 10.72 -2.67 6.14
C ALA A 165 11.40 -3.09 7.45
N VAL A 166 12.68 -2.76 7.59
CA VAL A 166 13.46 -2.95 8.81
C VAL A 166 14.33 -1.73 9.07
N VAL A 167 14.61 -1.48 10.34
CA VAL A 167 15.54 -0.45 10.77
C VAL A 167 16.96 -1.01 10.72
N THR A 168 17.89 -0.21 10.24
CA THR A 168 19.34 -0.50 10.21
C THR A 168 20.11 0.80 10.38
N ASP A 169 21.40 0.72 10.65
CA ASP A 169 22.34 1.84 10.53
C ASP A 169 23.28 1.46 9.37
N ALA A 170 22.90 1.87 8.16
CA ALA A 170 23.55 1.43 6.94
C ALA A 170 24.85 2.18 6.65
N ASN A 171 25.00 3.40 7.14
CA ASN A 171 26.17 4.27 6.92
C ASN A 171 27.07 4.43 8.18
N GLY A 172 26.63 3.97 9.36
CA GLY A 172 27.38 4.02 10.61
C GLY A 172 27.29 5.34 11.37
N ASP A 173 26.29 6.19 11.06
CA ASP A 173 26.11 7.50 11.68
C ASP A 173 25.19 7.48 12.92
N LYS A 174 24.64 6.31 13.25
CA LYS A 174 23.73 6.01 14.36
C LYS A 174 22.29 6.54 14.19
N TRP A 175 21.97 7.20 13.11
CA TRP A 175 20.59 7.51 12.78
C TRP A 175 19.89 6.24 12.25
N PRO A 176 18.59 6.06 12.56
CA PRO A 176 17.87 4.89 12.07
C PRO A 176 17.58 5.02 10.58
N ASP A 177 18.31 4.26 9.76
CA ASP A 177 18.05 4.10 8.33
C ASP A 177 17.02 3.02 8.10
N ILE A 178 16.39 3.04 6.94
CA ILE A 178 15.31 2.11 6.61
C ILE A 178 15.66 1.31 5.36
N LEU A 179 15.67 -0.01 5.48
CA LEU A 179 15.67 -0.92 4.35
C LEU A 179 14.25 -1.37 4.07
N MET A 180 13.74 -1.09 2.87
CA MET A 180 12.41 -1.47 2.40
C MET A 180 12.51 -2.48 1.28
N MET A 181 11.60 -3.47 1.28
CA MET A 181 11.47 -4.45 0.19
C MET A 181 10.02 -4.83 -0.05
N GLY A 182 9.70 -5.26 -1.27
CA GLY A 182 8.33 -5.60 -1.62
C GLY A 182 8.18 -6.38 -2.90
N ASN A 183 7.57 -5.75 -3.87
CA ASN A 183 7.04 -6.29 -5.12
C ASN A 183 5.75 -7.10 -4.95
N PHE A 184 4.95 -7.15 -6.03
CA PHE A 184 3.72 -7.91 -6.08
C PHE A 184 3.42 -8.33 -7.52
N TYR A 185 3.52 -9.64 -7.81
CA TYR A 185 3.39 -10.20 -9.15
C TYR A 185 1.98 -10.72 -9.44
N ASP A 186 1.28 -11.21 -8.39
CA ASP A 186 -0.03 -11.85 -8.50
C ASP A 186 -1.16 -10.81 -8.53
N ASN A 187 -0.99 -9.81 -9.37
CA ASN A 187 -1.93 -8.72 -9.53
C ASN A 187 -2.84 -8.97 -10.75
N ASN A 188 -3.95 -8.22 -10.83
CA ASN A 188 -4.78 -8.22 -12.03
C ASN A 188 -3.95 -7.83 -13.25
N VAL A 189 -4.19 -8.49 -14.38
CA VAL A 189 -3.44 -8.29 -15.64
C VAL A 189 -3.46 -6.82 -16.08
N GLN A 190 -4.57 -6.10 -15.82
CA GLN A 190 -4.69 -4.68 -16.15
C GLN A 190 -3.77 -3.78 -15.31
N MET A 191 -3.38 -4.21 -14.11
CA MET A 191 -2.46 -3.48 -13.24
C MET A 191 -1.00 -3.74 -13.59
N GLY A 192 -0.71 -4.87 -14.22
CA GLY A 192 0.65 -5.35 -14.42
C GLY A 192 1.32 -5.81 -13.13
N ARG A 193 2.59 -6.16 -13.23
CA ARG A 193 3.42 -6.53 -12.08
C ARG A 193 3.99 -5.30 -11.42
N TYR A 194 4.01 -5.30 -10.10
CA TYR A 194 4.83 -4.38 -9.32
C TYR A 194 6.17 -5.07 -9.06
N ASP A 195 7.17 -4.83 -9.90
CA ASP A 195 8.47 -5.52 -9.90
C ASP A 195 9.68 -4.55 -9.95
N ALA A 196 9.45 -3.29 -9.66
CA ALA A 196 10.48 -2.25 -9.78
C ALA A 196 11.48 -2.23 -8.62
N ASP A 197 11.22 -2.94 -7.52
CA ASP A 197 12.09 -2.97 -6.34
C ASP A 197 13.10 -4.11 -6.41
N TYR A 198 14.35 -3.78 -6.12
CA TYR A 198 15.47 -4.70 -5.92
C TYR A 198 16.11 -4.55 -4.53
N GLY A 199 15.42 -3.85 -3.65
CA GLY A 199 15.85 -3.38 -2.34
C GLY A 199 16.04 -1.86 -2.34
N THR A 200 15.41 -1.15 -1.41
CA THR A 200 15.48 0.31 -1.28
C THR A 200 16.02 0.66 0.09
N ILE A 201 17.15 1.37 0.14
CA ILE A 201 17.72 1.88 1.37
C ILE A 201 17.48 3.39 1.43
N LEU A 202 16.89 3.84 2.53
CA LEU A 202 16.64 5.24 2.84
C LEU A 202 17.58 5.63 3.98
N ILE A 203 18.54 6.50 3.72
CA ILE A 203 19.45 7.07 4.69
C ILE A 203 18.78 8.25 5.37
N ASN A 204 18.67 8.18 6.68
CA ASN A 204 18.13 9.26 7.51
C ASN A 204 19.10 10.45 7.56
N THR A 205 18.60 11.64 7.32
CA THR A 205 19.44 12.87 7.36
C THR A 205 19.51 13.51 8.75
N GLY A 206 18.85 12.91 9.75
CA GLY A 206 18.69 13.50 11.09
C GLY A 206 17.73 14.67 11.16
N LYS A 207 16.94 14.91 10.09
CA LYS A 207 15.95 16.01 9.99
C LYS A 207 14.57 15.49 9.63
N GLN A 208 14.25 14.26 10.04
CA GLN A 208 13.01 13.58 9.66
C GLN A 208 12.87 13.44 8.13
N ASP A 209 13.99 13.40 7.42
CA ASP A 209 14.08 13.32 5.96
C ASP A 209 15.03 12.21 5.53
N PHE A 210 14.87 11.73 4.31
CA PHE A 210 15.63 10.61 3.81
C PHE A 210 16.24 10.91 2.44
N ASN A 211 17.45 10.37 2.23
CA ASN A 211 18.07 10.24 0.92
C ASN A 211 18.13 8.76 0.53
N ALA A 212 17.72 8.43 -0.70
CA ALA A 212 17.91 7.08 -1.20
C ALA A 212 19.40 6.79 -1.43
N ALA A 213 19.86 5.65 -0.93
CA ALA A 213 21.23 5.20 -1.13
C ALA A 213 21.32 4.18 -2.26
N PRO A 214 22.43 4.16 -3.03
CA PRO A 214 22.67 3.11 -3.99
C PRO A 214 22.85 1.76 -3.28
N LEU A 215 22.33 0.70 -3.88
CA LEU A 215 22.36 -0.64 -3.31
C LEU A 215 23.74 -1.33 -3.34
N ASN A 216 24.77 -0.70 -3.91
CA ASN A 216 26.17 -1.17 -3.96
C ASN A 216 26.30 -2.67 -4.33
N GLY A 217 25.57 -3.10 -5.36
CA GLY A 217 25.55 -4.47 -5.84
C GLY A 217 24.48 -5.37 -5.22
N LEU A 218 23.72 -4.91 -4.23
CA LEU A 218 22.52 -5.63 -3.78
C LEU A 218 21.46 -5.57 -4.88
N SER A 219 20.97 -6.75 -5.30
CA SER A 219 19.90 -6.87 -6.28
C SER A 219 19.03 -8.06 -5.91
N ILE A 220 17.95 -7.80 -5.18
CA ILE A 220 17.02 -8.84 -4.74
C ILE A 220 15.82 -8.86 -5.67
N LYS A 221 15.87 -9.75 -6.66
CA LYS A 221 14.70 -10.02 -7.53
C LYS A 221 13.70 -10.89 -6.79
N GLY A 222 12.42 -10.64 -7.02
CA GLY A 222 11.34 -11.44 -6.46
C GLY A 222 10.41 -10.65 -5.56
N GLN A 223 9.49 -11.36 -4.93
CA GLN A 223 8.48 -10.78 -4.05
C GLN A 223 8.89 -11.00 -2.59
N VAL A 224 9.51 -10.00 -1.96
CA VAL A 224 9.81 -10.07 -0.53
C VAL A 224 8.54 -9.80 0.26
N ARG A 225 8.15 -10.72 1.15
CA ARG A 225 6.95 -10.59 1.99
C ARG A 225 7.28 -10.15 3.40
N ARG A 226 8.43 -10.58 3.90
CA ARG A 226 8.87 -10.27 5.26
C ARG A 226 10.39 -10.20 5.34
N MET A 227 10.86 -9.26 6.13
CA MET A 227 12.25 -9.22 6.61
C MET A 227 12.26 -9.38 8.12
N ALA A 228 13.25 -10.12 8.61
CA ALA A 228 13.47 -10.27 10.05
C ALA A 228 14.96 -10.17 10.36
N PRO A 229 15.36 -9.40 11.40
CA PRO A 229 16.76 -9.32 11.81
C PRO A 229 17.20 -10.63 12.44
N ILE A 230 18.45 -11.02 12.15
CA ILE A 230 19.14 -12.12 12.80
C ILE A 230 20.57 -11.73 13.13
N GLN A 231 21.22 -12.44 14.05
CA GLN A 231 22.63 -12.30 14.32
C GLN A 231 23.40 -13.48 13.72
N LEU A 232 24.33 -13.18 12.81
CA LEU A 232 25.26 -14.15 12.23
C LEU A 232 26.70 -13.72 12.61
N ASN A 233 27.40 -14.58 13.35
CA ASN A 233 28.78 -14.30 13.78
C ASN A 233 28.94 -12.90 14.42
N LYS A 234 28.00 -12.49 15.28
CA LYS A 234 27.92 -11.17 15.94
C LYS A 234 27.68 -10.00 14.97
N GLN A 235 27.32 -10.25 13.73
CA GLN A 235 26.94 -9.23 12.76
C GLN A 235 25.44 -9.25 12.52
N LEU A 236 24.84 -8.08 12.36
CA LEU A 236 23.44 -7.96 11.99
C LEU A 236 23.26 -8.42 10.53
N ALA A 237 22.31 -9.29 10.32
CA ALA A 237 21.84 -9.72 9.00
C ALA A 237 20.32 -9.79 9.00
N PHE A 238 19.73 -9.91 7.83
CA PHE A 238 18.29 -10.03 7.65
C PHE A 238 17.93 -11.27 6.85
N VAL A 239 16.96 -12.02 7.35
CA VAL A 239 16.31 -13.12 6.62
C VAL A 239 15.19 -12.51 5.80
N LEU A 240 15.15 -12.82 4.51
CA LEU A 240 14.10 -12.44 3.59
C LEU A 240 13.17 -13.62 3.33
N GLY A 241 11.93 -13.50 3.74
CA GLY A 241 10.85 -14.41 3.37
C GLY A 241 10.29 -14.01 2.01
N MET A 242 10.50 -14.87 1.01
CA MET A 242 10.08 -14.64 -0.36
C MET A 242 8.73 -15.33 -0.64
N ASN A 243 7.94 -14.77 -1.55
CA ASN A 243 6.75 -15.46 -2.06
C ASN A 243 7.14 -16.38 -3.21
N SER A 244 6.84 -17.67 -3.07
CA SER A 244 7.13 -18.70 -4.08
C SER A 244 8.61 -18.78 -4.50
N ASP A 245 9.55 -18.50 -3.57
CA ASP A 245 11.00 -18.56 -3.79
C ASP A 245 11.70 -18.95 -2.48
N SER A 246 12.99 -19.29 -2.55
CA SER A 246 13.82 -19.65 -1.41
C SER A 246 14.04 -18.47 -0.47
N LEU A 247 14.24 -18.76 0.81
CA LEU A 247 14.71 -17.76 1.78
C LEU A 247 16.07 -17.20 1.33
N ARG A 248 16.28 -15.92 1.56
CA ARG A 248 17.57 -15.26 1.30
C ARG A 248 18.08 -14.60 2.57
N LEU A 249 19.39 -14.45 2.63
CA LEU A 249 20.09 -13.74 3.69
C LEU A 249 20.85 -12.57 3.09
N ILE A 250 20.72 -11.41 3.72
CA ILE A 250 21.50 -10.22 3.40
C ILE A 250 22.17 -9.69 4.67
N GLY A 251 23.35 -9.13 4.53
CA GLY A 251 24.09 -8.50 5.61
C GLY A 251 24.87 -7.31 5.10
N PHE A 252 25.12 -6.36 5.97
CA PHE A 252 26.00 -5.23 5.69
C PHE A 252 27.43 -5.57 6.14
N LYS A 253 28.39 -5.45 5.24
CA LYS A 253 29.80 -5.45 5.65
C LYS A 253 30.12 -4.08 6.24
N LYS A 254 30.66 -4.08 7.45
CA LYS A 254 31.35 -2.91 8.01
C LYS A 254 32.67 -2.68 7.31
#